data_8077673b3942cb129a613303898dfa65
#
_entry.id   8077673b3942cb129a613303898dfa65
#
_cell.length_a   1.000
_cell.length_b   1.000
_cell.length_c   1.000
_cell.angle_alpha   90.00
_cell.angle_beta   90.00
_cell.angle_gamma   90.00
#
_symmetry.space_group_name_H-M   'P 1'
#
loop_
_entity.id
_entity.type
_entity.pdbx_description
1 polymer ?
#
loop_
_entity_poly.entity_id
_entity_poly.type
_entity_poly.pdbx_seq_one_letter_code
_entity_poly.pdbx_strand_id
1 'polypeptide(L)'
;LVGSEMCIRDRNNRDHRKIMVIDGKVGFTGGYNLADEYFNITHPYGYWKDTGVKLTGRAVQNFTMMFLEMWNVMGQADTDYEKYLKASQEGAEDGNVQKASGYVQPYADSPLDGEPVGENVYLNLIKTAKKRLYVATPYLIISDEMTRELGLAAKRGVDVRVFTPGIPDKKIIYGVTRSYYSGLVRQGVRVYEYTPGFLHAKQMLCDGDTATVGTINMDYRSLYHHFENGVWMHGCDAIRDIEADFDKLLQDSEEVTDKYRDGRKNMAVRGWQCIMRLIAPLL
;
A
#
# COMPACT_ATOMS: atom_id res chain seq x y z
N LEU A 1 17.87 0.69 24.97
CA LEU A 1 16.75 -0.21 24.63
C LEU A 1 15.41 0.28 25.24
N VAL A 2 15.41 0.72 26.49
CA VAL A 2 14.22 1.31 27.15
C VAL A 2 13.73 2.57 26.42
N GLY A 3 14.62 3.33 25.81
CA GLY A 3 14.28 4.54 25.04
C GLY A 3 13.52 4.27 23.74
N SER A 4 13.78 3.14 23.05
CA SER A 4 13.11 2.83 21.77
C SER A 4 11.67 2.35 21.99
N GLU A 5 11.41 1.55 23.02
CA GLU A 5 10.03 1.13 23.36
C GLU A 5 9.17 2.31 23.83
N MET A 6 9.73 3.21 24.65
CA MET A 6 9.05 4.45 25.05
C MET A 6 8.72 5.33 23.84
N CYS A 7 9.65 5.51 22.90
CA CYS A 7 9.40 6.28 21.68
C CYS A 7 8.27 5.68 20.84
N ILE A 8 8.18 4.36 20.71
CA ILE A 8 7.10 3.70 19.96
C ILE A 8 5.74 3.94 20.65
N ARG A 9 5.68 3.82 21.98
CA ARG A 9 4.44 4.04 22.73
C ARG A 9 4.01 5.52 22.76
N ASP A 10 4.94 6.42 23.05
CA ASP A 10 4.65 7.84 23.23
C ASP A 10 4.27 8.55 21.91
N ARG A 11 4.78 8.07 20.77
CA ARG A 11 4.45 8.60 19.44
C ARG A 11 3.31 7.86 18.75
N ASN A 12 2.70 6.86 19.38
CA ASN A 12 1.65 6.01 18.81
C ASN A 12 2.09 5.29 17.51
N ASN A 13 3.40 5.04 17.35
CA ASN A 13 3.93 4.28 16.23
C ASN A 13 3.57 2.80 16.40
N ARG A 14 3.26 2.12 15.29
CA ARG A 14 2.91 0.69 15.30
C ARG A 14 3.67 -0.04 14.22
N ASP A 15 4.00 -1.29 14.48
CA ASP A 15 4.44 -2.20 13.42
C ASP A 15 3.21 -2.72 12.68
N HIS A 16 3.04 -2.22 11.45
CA HIS A 16 1.93 -2.61 10.57
C HIS A 16 2.40 -3.53 9.43
N ARG A 17 3.65 -3.95 9.45
CA ARG A 17 4.19 -4.91 8.49
C ARG A 17 3.56 -6.28 8.67
N LYS A 18 3.32 -6.98 7.57
CA LYS A 18 2.85 -8.36 7.51
C LYS A 18 3.90 -9.14 6.75
N ILE A 19 4.84 -9.69 7.48
CA ILE A 19 5.97 -10.44 6.92
C ILE A 19 5.94 -11.87 7.45
N MET A 20 5.96 -12.84 6.55
CA MET A 20 6.21 -14.23 6.89
C MET A 20 7.40 -14.71 6.08
N VAL A 21 8.40 -15.27 6.75
CA VAL A 21 9.56 -15.89 6.12
C VAL A 21 9.62 -17.35 6.56
N ILE A 22 9.76 -18.26 5.59
CA ILE A 22 9.85 -19.69 5.82
C ILE A 22 11.25 -20.13 5.42
N ASP A 23 12.02 -20.62 6.39
CA ASP A 23 13.39 -21.16 6.26
C ASP A 23 14.38 -20.22 5.53
N GLY A 24 14.12 -18.90 5.52
CA GLY A 24 14.90 -17.94 4.74
C GLY A 24 14.78 -18.09 3.22
N LYS A 25 13.96 -19.00 2.71
CA LYS A 25 13.83 -19.35 1.29
C LYS A 25 12.61 -18.76 0.62
N VAL A 26 11.51 -18.62 1.37
CA VAL A 26 10.24 -18.10 0.86
C VAL A 26 9.78 -16.99 1.78
N GLY A 27 9.37 -15.86 1.20
CA GLY A 27 8.83 -14.72 1.93
C GLY A 27 7.47 -14.31 1.40
N PHE A 28 6.59 -13.82 2.28
CA PHE A 28 5.28 -13.30 1.95
C PHE A 28 5.08 -11.94 2.60
N THR A 29 4.41 -11.04 1.88
CA THR A 29 3.86 -9.80 2.43
C THR A 29 2.59 -9.40 1.69
N GLY A 30 1.84 -8.46 2.27
CA GLY A 30 0.60 -7.93 1.70
C GLY A 30 -0.28 -7.27 2.75
N GLY A 31 -1.54 -6.97 2.39
CA GLY A 31 -2.48 -6.30 3.27
C GLY A 31 -3.09 -7.18 4.37
N TYR A 32 -2.97 -8.49 4.29
CA TYR A 32 -3.67 -9.47 5.13
C TYR A 32 -3.30 -9.39 6.61
N ASN A 33 -4.31 -9.29 7.48
CA ASN A 33 -4.18 -9.63 8.90
C ASN A 33 -4.73 -11.04 9.14
N LEU A 34 -4.37 -11.64 10.29
CA LEU A 34 -4.88 -12.96 10.68
C LEU A 34 -6.21 -12.80 11.43
N ALA A 35 -7.30 -12.56 10.69
CA ALA A 35 -8.66 -12.51 11.21
C ALA A 35 -9.65 -13.01 10.15
N ASP A 36 -10.81 -13.48 10.58
CA ASP A 36 -11.78 -14.22 9.76
C ASP A 36 -12.29 -13.43 8.55
N GLU A 37 -12.48 -12.13 8.69
CA GLU A 37 -12.93 -11.26 7.59
C GLU A 37 -11.91 -11.16 6.46
N TYR A 38 -10.62 -11.20 6.74
CA TYR A 38 -9.56 -11.13 5.70
C TYR A 38 -9.52 -12.38 4.81
N PHE A 39 -10.00 -13.50 5.34
CA PHE A 39 -10.09 -14.77 4.60
C PHE A 39 -11.51 -15.07 4.09
N ASN A 40 -12.40 -14.09 4.19
CA ASN A 40 -13.80 -14.24 3.79
C ASN A 40 -14.52 -15.43 4.48
N ILE A 41 -14.14 -15.73 5.72
CA ILE A 41 -14.86 -16.68 6.60
C ILE A 41 -16.10 -15.98 7.16
N THR A 42 -15.96 -14.69 7.52
CA THR A 42 -17.06 -13.79 7.88
C THR A 42 -17.10 -12.60 6.94
N HIS A 43 -18.28 -11.96 6.79
CA HIS A 43 -18.48 -10.89 5.82
C HIS A 43 -19.09 -9.61 6.44
N PRO A 44 -18.50 -9.02 7.50
CA PRO A 44 -19.08 -7.84 8.16
C PRO A 44 -19.15 -6.61 7.24
N TYR A 45 -18.29 -6.57 6.21
CA TYR A 45 -18.16 -5.47 5.24
C TYR A 45 -18.29 -5.96 3.78
N GLY A 46 -19.04 -7.05 3.55
CA GLY A 46 -19.11 -7.72 2.25
C GLY A 46 -17.84 -8.54 1.96
N TYR A 47 -17.53 -8.74 0.68
CA TYR A 47 -16.33 -9.47 0.28
C TYR A 47 -15.07 -8.64 0.57
N TRP A 48 -14.14 -9.22 1.31
CA TRP A 48 -12.86 -8.60 1.64
C TRP A 48 -11.85 -8.87 0.52
N LYS A 49 -11.44 -7.81 -0.18
CA LYS A 49 -10.46 -7.88 -1.27
C LYS A 49 -9.12 -7.37 -0.80
N ASP A 50 -8.13 -8.24 -0.79
CA ASP A 50 -6.75 -7.90 -0.46
C ASP A 50 -5.77 -8.40 -1.51
N THR A 51 -4.50 -8.00 -1.40
CA THR A 51 -3.41 -8.40 -2.29
C THR A 51 -2.17 -8.72 -1.47
N GLY A 52 -1.43 -9.73 -1.89
CA GLY A 52 -0.15 -10.10 -1.33
C GLY A 52 0.80 -10.63 -2.40
N VAL A 53 2.07 -10.69 -2.06
CA VAL A 53 3.12 -11.24 -2.92
C VAL A 53 3.89 -12.33 -2.20
N LYS A 54 4.28 -13.35 -2.96
CA LYS A 54 5.21 -14.39 -2.57
C LYS A 54 6.55 -14.15 -3.25
N LEU A 55 7.63 -14.12 -2.49
CA LEU A 55 8.98 -13.98 -2.98
C LEU A 55 9.79 -15.26 -2.74
N THR A 56 10.72 -15.53 -3.63
CA THR A 56 11.75 -16.57 -3.51
C THR A 56 13.11 -15.98 -3.91
N GLY A 57 14.20 -16.67 -3.55
CA GLY A 57 15.54 -16.24 -3.87
C GLY A 57 16.03 -15.06 -3.01
N ARG A 58 16.99 -14.30 -3.52
CA ARG A 58 17.74 -13.29 -2.73
C ARG A 58 16.85 -12.19 -2.12
N ALA A 59 15.75 -11.84 -2.75
CA ALA A 59 14.85 -10.80 -2.24
C ALA A 59 14.26 -11.15 -0.86
N VAL A 60 14.19 -12.44 -0.49
CA VAL A 60 13.70 -12.90 0.82
C VAL A 60 14.63 -12.42 1.96
N GLN A 61 15.92 -12.17 1.69
CA GLN A 61 16.85 -11.65 2.69
C GLN A 61 16.37 -10.34 3.29
N ASN A 62 15.79 -9.45 2.48
CA ASN A 62 15.29 -8.17 2.96
C ASN A 62 14.15 -8.36 3.98
N PHE A 63 13.24 -9.32 3.74
CA PHE A 63 12.19 -9.63 4.70
C PHE A 63 12.74 -10.23 5.99
N THR A 64 13.75 -11.10 5.87
CA THR A 64 14.46 -11.67 7.02
C THR A 64 15.11 -10.57 7.86
N MET A 65 15.77 -9.61 7.23
CA MET A 65 16.38 -8.46 7.91
C MET A 65 15.34 -7.60 8.60
N MET A 66 14.26 -7.22 7.91
CA MET A 66 13.17 -6.42 8.48
C MET A 66 12.55 -7.09 9.71
N PHE A 67 12.41 -8.41 9.70
CA PHE A 67 11.91 -9.17 10.83
C PHE A 67 12.92 -9.16 11.99
N LEU A 68 14.20 -9.46 11.72
CA LEU A 68 15.24 -9.54 12.74
C LEU A 68 15.52 -8.19 13.41
N GLU A 69 15.45 -7.10 12.67
CA GLU A 69 15.56 -5.74 13.23
C GLU A 69 14.52 -5.50 14.31
N MET A 70 13.27 -5.82 14.05
CA MET A 70 12.18 -5.64 15.03
C MET A 70 12.28 -6.68 16.16
N TRP A 71 12.63 -7.92 15.85
CA TRP A 71 12.84 -8.96 16.85
C TRP A 71 13.90 -8.54 17.88
N ASN A 72 15.01 -7.96 17.42
CA ASN A 72 16.11 -7.53 18.28
C ASN A 72 15.75 -6.29 19.14
N VAL A 73 14.82 -5.47 18.70
CA VAL A 73 14.27 -4.36 19.52
C VAL A 73 13.43 -4.89 20.68
N MET A 74 12.73 -6.01 20.47
CA MET A 74 11.77 -6.55 21.43
C MET A 74 12.35 -7.57 22.41
N GLY A 75 13.54 -8.09 22.18
CA GLY A 75 14.06 -9.21 22.95
C GLY A 75 15.58 -9.25 23.11
N GLN A 76 16.11 -10.46 23.38
CA GLN A 76 17.56 -10.69 23.40
C GLN A 76 18.09 -10.59 21.97
N ALA A 77 19.08 -9.72 21.79
CA ALA A 77 19.68 -9.50 20.49
C ALA A 77 20.32 -10.79 19.93
N ASP A 78 19.77 -11.28 18.85
CA ASP A 78 20.42 -12.30 18.03
C ASP A 78 21.23 -11.56 16.95
N THR A 79 22.56 -11.52 17.11
CA THR A 79 23.45 -10.79 16.22
C THR A 79 24.03 -11.65 15.11
N ASP A 80 23.78 -12.95 15.11
CA ASP A 80 24.21 -13.86 14.05
C ASP A 80 23.18 -13.89 12.90
N TYR A 81 23.11 -12.81 12.15
CA TYR A 81 22.23 -12.71 10.99
C TYR A 81 22.62 -13.65 9.84
N GLU A 82 23.91 -13.97 9.71
CA GLU A 82 24.42 -14.80 8.62
C GLU A 82 23.75 -16.16 8.53
N LYS A 83 23.46 -16.80 9.67
CA LYS A 83 22.79 -18.10 9.71
C LYS A 83 21.40 -18.09 9.07
N TYR A 84 20.68 -16.93 9.14
CA TYR A 84 19.37 -16.76 8.54
C TYR A 84 19.44 -16.34 7.06
N LEU A 85 20.52 -15.65 6.68
CA LEU A 85 20.67 -15.13 5.32
C LEU A 85 21.25 -16.16 4.34
N LYS A 86 22.05 -17.13 4.83
CA LYS A 86 22.66 -18.19 4.00
C LYS A 86 21.61 -19.04 3.29
N ALA A 87 20.50 -19.36 3.96
CA ALA A 87 19.46 -20.22 3.40
C ALA A 87 18.84 -19.67 2.09
N SER A 88 18.73 -18.34 1.95
CA SER A 88 18.22 -17.70 0.74
C SER A 88 19.24 -17.69 -0.41
N GLN A 89 20.53 -17.77 -0.11
CA GLN A 89 21.60 -17.87 -1.10
C GLN A 89 21.64 -19.30 -1.69
N GLU A 90 21.59 -20.31 -0.82
CA GLU A 90 21.59 -21.72 -1.22
C GLU A 90 20.36 -22.08 -2.07
N GLY A 91 19.17 -21.56 -1.74
CA GLY A 91 17.96 -21.77 -2.51
C GLY A 91 17.94 -21.11 -3.91
N ALA A 92 18.84 -20.13 -4.14
CA ALA A 92 19.01 -19.48 -5.43
C ALA A 92 19.97 -20.28 -6.36
N GLU A 93 20.78 -21.16 -5.80
CA GLU A 93 21.73 -22.01 -6.54
C GLU A 93 21.12 -23.37 -6.93
N ASP A 94 20.09 -23.85 -6.24
CA ASP A 94 19.30 -25.02 -6.64
C ASP A 94 18.61 -24.74 -7.97
N GLY A 95 19.17 -25.23 -9.08
CA GLY A 95 18.88 -24.94 -10.49
C GLY A 95 17.42 -25.03 -10.98
N ASN A 96 16.45 -25.01 -10.07
CA ASN A 96 15.01 -24.91 -10.28
C ASN A 96 14.44 -23.50 -10.13
N VAL A 97 15.27 -22.48 -9.83
CA VAL A 97 14.81 -21.10 -9.87
C VAL A 97 14.71 -20.70 -11.35
N GLN A 98 13.50 -20.70 -11.89
CA GLN A 98 13.23 -20.06 -13.18
C GLN A 98 13.93 -18.70 -13.17
N LYS A 99 14.77 -18.42 -14.18
CA LYS A 99 15.36 -17.10 -14.33
C LYS A 99 14.24 -16.08 -14.36
N ALA A 100 14.01 -15.43 -13.21
CA ALA A 100 13.02 -14.37 -13.12
C ALA A 100 13.47 -13.23 -14.03
N SER A 101 12.56 -12.72 -14.85
CA SER A 101 12.78 -11.49 -15.59
C SER A 101 12.63 -10.29 -14.66
N GLY A 102 13.35 -9.20 -14.93
CA GLY A 102 13.16 -7.93 -14.26
C GLY A 102 13.80 -7.82 -12.86
N TYR A 103 13.26 -6.90 -12.07
CA TYR A 103 13.79 -6.51 -10.77
C TYR A 103 12.69 -6.59 -9.70
N VAL A 104 13.08 -7.05 -8.51
CA VAL A 104 12.21 -7.10 -7.33
C VAL A 104 12.99 -6.53 -6.15
N GLN A 105 12.46 -5.45 -5.56
CA GLN A 105 13.08 -4.71 -4.47
C GLN A 105 12.11 -4.62 -3.29
N PRO A 106 12.22 -5.49 -2.27
CA PRO A 106 11.54 -5.24 -1.00
C PRO A 106 12.13 -4.01 -0.32
N TYR A 107 11.27 -3.19 0.29
CA TYR A 107 11.66 -2.00 1.03
C TYR A 107 10.88 -1.90 2.34
N ALA A 108 11.47 -1.28 3.33
CA ALA A 108 10.85 -0.94 4.61
C ALA A 108 10.64 0.57 4.69
N ASP A 109 9.66 0.96 5.49
CA ASP A 109 9.44 2.34 5.90
C ASP A 109 9.44 2.41 7.43
N SER A 110 10.08 3.42 7.99
CA SER A 110 10.28 3.58 9.42
C SER A 110 9.93 5.00 9.86
N PRO A 111 9.08 5.18 10.87
CA PRO A 111 8.77 6.50 11.39
C PRO A 111 9.92 7.10 12.22
N LEU A 112 11.07 6.42 12.36
CA LEU A 112 12.16 6.80 13.25
C LEU A 112 13.36 7.41 12.52
N ASP A 113 13.50 7.24 11.22
CA ASP A 113 14.68 7.67 10.45
C ASP A 113 14.47 9.00 9.70
N GLY A 114 13.25 9.51 9.63
CA GLY A 114 12.92 10.78 8.98
C GLY A 114 12.87 10.71 7.44
N GLU A 115 13.00 9.52 6.84
CA GLU A 115 12.87 9.30 5.40
C GLU A 115 11.55 8.59 5.08
N PRO A 116 10.55 9.26 4.47
CA PRO A 116 9.25 8.66 4.15
C PRO A 116 9.35 7.78 2.89
N VAL A 117 9.98 6.62 3.02
CA VAL A 117 10.30 5.71 1.91
C VAL A 117 9.03 5.29 1.16
N GLY A 118 7.96 4.99 1.89
CA GLY A 118 6.66 4.59 1.30
C GLY A 118 6.06 5.69 0.42
N GLU A 119 6.02 6.93 0.91
CA GLU A 119 5.55 8.08 0.14
C GLU A 119 6.43 8.32 -1.08
N ASN A 120 7.76 8.26 -0.90
CA ASN A 120 8.73 8.49 -1.98
C ASN A 120 8.59 7.44 -3.10
N VAL A 121 8.36 6.16 -2.77
CA VAL A 121 8.09 5.11 -3.76
C VAL A 121 6.81 5.43 -4.54
N TYR A 122 5.73 5.80 -3.86
CA TYR A 122 4.48 6.18 -4.52
C TYR A 122 4.64 7.42 -5.40
N LEU A 123 5.28 8.47 -4.90
CA LEU A 123 5.54 9.69 -5.67
C LEU A 123 6.38 9.41 -6.92
N ASN A 124 7.39 8.55 -6.82
CA ASN A 124 8.22 8.17 -7.96
C ASN A 124 7.39 7.44 -9.04
N LEU A 125 6.51 6.52 -8.68
CA LEU A 125 5.61 5.86 -9.61
C LEU A 125 4.66 6.85 -10.29
N ILE A 126 4.07 7.79 -9.52
CA ILE A 126 3.17 8.84 -10.04
C ILE A 126 3.91 9.77 -11.01
N LYS A 127 5.13 10.20 -10.65
CA LYS A 127 5.93 11.14 -11.45
C LYS A 127 6.45 10.50 -12.74
N THR A 128 6.78 9.22 -12.72
CA THR A 128 7.34 8.48 -13.88
C THR A 128 6.30 7.91 -14.83
N ALA A 129 5.04 7.80 -14.42
CA ALA A 129 3.94 7.30 -15.24
C ALA A 129 3.77 8.10 -16.54
N LYS A 130 3.65 7.39 -17.68
CA LYS A 130 3.53 7.95 -19.04
C LYS A 130 2.21 7.61 -19.72
N LYS A 131 1.60 6.46 -19.41
CA LYS A 131 0.40 5.95 -20.08
C LYS A 131 -0.75 5.72 -19.11
N ARG A 132 -0.51 4.98 -18.03
CA ARG A 132 -1.54 4.60 -17.05
C ARG A 132 -0.95 4.46 -15.65
N LEU A 133 -1.74 4.83 -14.67
CA LEU A 133 -1.43 4.69 -13.26
C LEU A 133 -2.68 4.24 -12.51
N TYR A 134 -2.67 3.02 -12.00
CA TYR A 134 -3.77 2.44 -11.25
C TYR A 134 -3.37 2.26 -9.79
N VAL A 135 -4.22 2.70 -8.89
CA VAL A 135 -3.96 2.74 -7.45
C VAL A 135 -5.12 2.11 -6.72
N ALA A 136 -4.86 1.12 -5.86
CA ALA A 136 -5.83 0.56 -4.93
C ALA A 136 -5.40 0.81 -3.49
N THR A 137 -6.29 1.38 -2.69
CA THR A 137 -6.03 1.69 -1.28
C THR A 137 -7.32 1.69 -0.47
N PRO A 138 -7.33 1.16 0.78
CA PRO A 138 -8.51 1.23 1.64
C PRO A 138 -8.83 2.65 2.11
N TYR A 139 -7.79 3.48 2.25
CA TYR A 139 -7.90 4.85 2.75
C TYR A 139 -7.15 5.80 1.82
N LEU A 140 -7.80 6.90 1.44
CA LEU A 140 -7.23 7.93 0.57
C LEU A 140 -7.21 9.26 1.34
N ILE A 141 -6.19 9.43 2.16
CA ILE A 141 -5.97 10.60 3.04
C ILE A 141 -4.52 11.07 2.83
N ILE A 142 -4.27 11.62 1.67
CA ILE A 142 -2.94 11.88 1.12
C ILE A 142 -2.49 13.33 1.33
N SER A 143 -1.17 13.54 1.26
CA SER A 143 -0.57 14.86 1.30
C SER A 143 -1.01 15.74 0.11
N ASP A 144 -0.84 17.03 0.26
CA ASP A 144 -1.08 17.97 -0.84
C ASP A 144 -0.12 17.73 -2.00
N GLU A 145 1.11 17.29 -1.73
CA GLU A 145 2.08 16.93 -2.77
C GLU A 145 1.56 15.73 -3.57
N MET A 146 1.16 14.66 -2.92
CA MET A 146 0.64 13.46 -3.60
C MET A 146 -0.65 13.77 -4.38
N THR A 147 -1.54 14.60 -3.83
CA THR A 147 -2.74 15.09 -4.52
C THR A 147 -2.37 15.86 -5.79
N ARG A 148 -1.39 16.73 -5.71
CA ARG A 148 -0.90 17.53 -6.83
C ARG A 148 -0.26 16.66 -7.91
N GLU A 149 0.60 15.71 -7.52
CA GLU A 149 1.31 14.85 -8.48
C GLU A 149 0.36 13.90 -9.23
N LEU A 150 -0.65 13.31 -8.55
CA LEU A 150 -1.72 12.56 -9.21
C LEU A 150 -2.46 13.41 -10.24
N GLY A 151 -2.79 14.64 -9.88
CA GLY A 151 -3.42 15.58 -10.81
C GLY A 151 -2.52 15.99 -11.97
N LEU A 152 -1.22 16.19 -11.74
CA LEU A 152 -0.26 16.48 -12.80
C LEU A 152 -0.07 15.29 -13.74
N ALA A 153 -0.06 14.06 -13.22
CA ALA A 153 -0.03 12.85 -14.05
C ALA A 153 -1.24 12.82 -14.99
N ALA A 154 -2.45 13.02 -14.46
CA ALA A 154 -3.67 13.08 -15.27
C ALA A 154 -3.62 14.20 -16.33
N LYS A 155 -3.13 15.38 -15.98
CA LYS A 155 -2.96 16.51 -16.92
C LYS A 155 -1.88 16.27 -18.00
N ARG A 156 -0.90 15.41 -17.73
CA ARG A 156 0.06 14.92 -18.74
C ARG A 156 -0.57 13.92 -19.71
N GLY A 157 -1.81 13.50 -19.51
CA GLY A 157 -2.52 12.53 -20.34
C GLY A 157 -2.40 11.09 -19.86
N VAL A 158 -1.87 10.87 -18.65
CA VAL A 158 -1.85 9.54 -18.02
C VAL A 158 -3.27 9.15 -17.60
N ASP A 159 -3.71 7.93 -17.90
CA ASP A 159 -4.96 7.36 -17.38
C ASP A 159 -4.78 7.02 -15.90
N VAL A 160 -5.12 7.96 -15.02
CA VAL A 160 -5.00 7.80 -13.57
C VAL A 160 -6.31 7.33 -12.98
N ARG A 161 -6.30 6.12 -12.39
CA ARG A 161 -7.46 5.51 -11.73
C ARG A 161 -7.16 5.18 -10.28
N VAL A 162 -8.05 5.61 -9.40
CA VAL A 162 -7.96 5.33 -7.95
C VAL A 162 -9.15 4.49 -7.54
N PHE A 163 -8.88 3.33 -6.93
CA PHE A 163 -9.86 2.38 -6.43
C PHE A 163 -9.89 2.44 -4.91
N THR A 164 -11.07 2.56 -4.34
CA THR A 164 -11.31 2.61 -2.89
C THR A 164 -12.51 1.73 -2.52
N PRO A 165 -12.72 1.42 -1.22
CA PRO A 165 -13.87 0.61 -0.81
C PRO A 165 -15.21 1.30 -1.14
N GLY A 166 -16.19 0.52 -1.60
CA GLY A 166 -17.58 0.95 -1.69
C GLY A 166 -18.34 0.76 -0.37
N ILE A 167 -17.99 -0.27 0.41
CA ILE A 167 -18.55 -0.53 1.74
C ILE A 167 -17.45 -0.24 2.78
N PRO A 168 -17.65 0.71 3.72
CA PRO A 168 -16.62 1.10 4.67
C PRO A 168 -16.55 0.18 5.89
N ASP A 169 -15.34 -0.02 6.43
CA ASP A 169 -15.10 -0.55 7.78
C ASP A 169 -15.29 0.53 8.86
N LYS A 170 -14.87 1.77 8.56
CA LYS A 170 -14.93 2.94 9.45
C LYS A 170 -15.61 4.12 8.74
N LYS A 171 -16.84 4.44 9.14
CA LYS A 171 -17.67 5.47 8.48
C LYS A 171 -17.02 6.86 8.45
N ILE A 172 -16.29 7.25 9.51
CA ILE A 172 -15.62 8.55 9.59
C ILE A 172 -14.49 8.62 8.57
N ILE A 173 -13.60 7.62 8.59
CA ILE A 173 -12.45 7.54 7.66
C ILE A 173 -12.91 7.50 6.20
N TYR A 174 -14.01 6.79 5.93
CA TYR A 174 -14.64 6.76 4.62
C TYR A 174 -15.14 8.15 4.18
N GLY A 175 -15.73 8.91 5.10
CA GLY A 175 -16.14 10.30 4.85
C GLY A 175 -14.95 11.20 4.51
N VAL A 176 -13.81 11.02 5.20
CA VAL A 176 -12.56 11.73 4.90
C VAL A 176 -12.01 11.33 3.54
N THR A 177 -11.88 10.03 3.25
CA THR A 177 -11.47 9.50 1.93
C THR A 177 -12.27 10.14 0.80
N ARG A 178 -13.59 10.13 0.88
CA ARG A 178 -14.49 10.76 -0.12
C ARG A 178 -14.31 12.27 -0.23
N SER A 179 -13.74 12.94 0.77
CA SER A 179 -13.47 14.36 0.70
C SER A 179 -12.41 14.73 -0.34
N TYR A 180 -11.49 13.81 -0.62
CA TYR A 180 -10.41 14.00 -1.59
C TYR A 180 -10.88 13.82 -3.05
N TYR A 181 -11.95 13.04 -3.29
CA TYR A 181 -12.40 12.71 -4.65
C TYR A 181 -12.64 13.95 -5.53
N SER A 182 -13.42 14.94 -5.04
CA SER A 182 -13.71 16.12 -5.86
C SER A 182 -12.47 16.92 -6.26
N GLY A 183 -11.42 16.92 -5.42
CA GLY A 183 -10.14 17.56 -5.73
C GLY A 183 -9.41 16.84 -6.85
N LEU A 184 -9.33 15.53 -6.77
CA LEU A 184 -8.67 14.66 -7.75
C LEU A 184 -9.43 14.64 -9.08
N VAL A 185 -10.76 14.46 -9.03
CA VAL A 185 -11.63 14.42 -10.22
C VAL A 185 -11.54 15.71 -11.05
N ARG A 186 -11.51 16.90 -10.39
CA ARG A 186 -11.31 18.18 -11.10
C ARG A 186 -9.95 18.28 -11.81
N GLN A 187 -8.98 17.48 -11.41
CA GLN A 187 -7.67 17.42 -12.04
C GLN A 187 -7.56 16.33 -13.11
N GLY A 188 -8.63 15.55 -13.34
CA GLY A 188 -8.70 14.52 -14.38
C GLY A 188 -8.49 13.09 -13.88
N VAL A 189 -8.32 12.89 -12.58
CA VAL A 189 -8.22 11.56 -11.98
C VAL A 189 -9.59 10.88 -11.96
N ARG A 190 -9.67 9.62 -12.35
CA ARG A 190 -10.89 8.80 -12.31
C ARG A 190 -10.94 8.02 -10.98
N VAL A 191 -12.11 7.99 -10.36
CA VAL A 191 -12.31 7.36 -9.05
C VAL A 191 -13.35 6.25 -9.16
N TYR A 192 -13.02 5.11 -8.58
CA TYR A 192 -13.81 3.89 -8.57
C TYR A 192 -14.05 3.43 -7.14
N GLU A 193 -15.29 3.01 -6.83
CA GLU A 193 -15.66 2.40 -5.55
C GLU A 193 -15.92 0.90 -5.77
N TYR A 194 -15.16 0.04 -5.09
CA TYR A 194 -15.31 -1.41 -5.13
C TYR A 194 -16.65 -1.83 -4.50
N THR A 195 -17.56 -2.39 -5.28
CA THR A 195 -18.97 -2.60 -4.87
C THR A 195 -19.23 -3.89 -4.07
N PRO A 196 -18.48 -5.01 -4.26
CA PRO A 196 -18.78 -6.25 -3.54
C PRO A 196 -18.47 -6.21 -2.04
N GLY A 197 -17.67 -5.23 -1.58
CA GLY A 197 -17.31 -5.15 -0.18
C GLY A 197 -16.19 -4.17 0.14
N PHE A 198 -15.29 -4.58 1.03
CA PHE A 198 -14.18 -3.76 1.48
C PHE A 198 -12.91 -4.05 0.69
N LEU A 199 -12.42 -3.05 -0.04
CA LEU A 199 -11.14 -3.10 -0.72
C LEU A 199 -10.03 -2.75 0.26
N HIS A 200 -9.20 -3.73 0.62
CA HIS A 200 -8.08 -3.55 1.54
C HIS A 200 -6.71 -3.71 0.87
N ALA A 201 -6.67 -3.95 -0.43
CA ALA A 201 -5.42 -4.02 -1.19
C ALA A 201 -4.65 -2.69 -1.14
N LYS A 202 -3.33 -2.76 -1.04
CA LYS A 202 -2.40 -1.63 -1.13
C LYS A 202 -1.44 -1.94 -2.26
N GLN A 203 -1.82 -1.49 -3.45
CA GLN A 203 -1.05 -1.75 -4.67
C GLN A 203 -1.14 -0.60 -5.65
N MET A 204 -0.08 -0.43 -6.42
CA MET A 204 -0.02 0.54 -7.51
C MET A 204 0.60 -0.12 -8.73
N LEU A 205 0.01 0.14 -9.90
CA LEU A 205 0.51 -0.31 -11.21
C LEU A 205 0.79 0.90 -12.09
N CYS A 206 2.00 1.00 -12.59
CA CYS A 206 2.46 2.05 -13.48
C CYS A 206 2.82 1.44 -14.84
N ASP A 207 2.24 1.95 -15.91
CA ASP A 207 2.49 1.65 -17.33
C ASP A 207 2.43 0.17 -17.74
N GLY A 208 2.13 -0.74 -16.81
CA GLY A 208 2.08 -2.20 -17.03
C GLY A 208 3.43 -2.89 -16.96
N ASP A 209 4.46 -2.19 -16.52
CA ASP A 209 5.82 -2.72 -16.37
C ASP A 209 6.40 -2.51 -14.97
N THR A 210 5.80 -1.64 -14.16
CA THR A 210 6.25 -1.33 -12.80
C THR A 210 5.09 -1.40 -11.83
N ALA A 211 5.28 -2.01 -10.67
CA ALA A 211 4.25 -2.11 -9.64
C ALA A 211 4.83 -2.07 -8.23
N THR A 212 4.00 -1.75 -7.25
CA THR A 212 4.29 -1.99 -5.84
C THR A 212 3.09 -2.61 -5.13
N VAL A 213 3.37 -3.56 -4.23
CA VAL A 213 2.40 -4.22 -3.36
C VAL A 213 2.96 -4.27 -1.95
N GLY A 214 2.15 -4.01 -0.93
CA GLY A 214 2.65 -4.05 0.43
C GLY A 214 1.60 -3.80 1.49
N THR A 215 2.05 -3.22 2.59
CA THR A 215 1.21 -2.93 3.76
C THR A 215 0.78 -1.46 3.83
N ILE A 216 1.40 -0.57 3.02
CA ILE A 216 1.33 0.89 3.12
C ILE A 216 0.02 1.41 2.55
N ASN A 217 -0.88 1.90 3.40
CA ASN A 217 -2.06 2.64 2.95
C ASN A 217 -1.67 4.03 2.44
N MET A 218 -2.52 4.64 1.61
CA MET A 218 -2.38 6.04 1.25
C MET A 218 -3.05 6.94 2.31
N ASP A 219 -2.56 6.87 3.54
CA ASP A 219 -2.98 7.73 4.65
C ASP A 219 -1.78 8.18 5.51
N TYR A 220 -1.94 9.27 6.26
CA TYR A 220 -0.87 9.85 7.08
C TYR A 220 -0.29 8.88 8.09
N ARG A 221 -1.12 7.99 8.65
CA ARG A 221 -0.68 7.04 9.67
C ARG A 221 0.29 6.02 9.08
N SER A 222 -0.04 5.46 7.91
CA SER A 222 0.86 4.53 7.21
C SER A 222 2.10 5.23 6.67
N LEU A 223 1.96 6.44 6.13
CA LEU A 223 3.08 7.13 5.46
C LEU A 223 4.09 7.76 6.42
N TYR A 224 3.71 8.04 7.71
CA TYR A 224 4.58 8.82 8.60
C TYR A 224 4.68 8.29 10.03
N HIS A 225 3.82 7.34 10.45
CA HIS A 225 3.74 6.93 11.85
C HIS A 225 3.90 5.43 12.09
N HIS A 226 3.80 4.60 11.05
CA HIS A 226 3.91 3.16 11.18
C HIS A 226 5.22 2.64 10.59
N PHE A 227 5.69 1.50 11.14
CA PHE A 227 6.61 0.66 10.41
C PHE A 227 5.82 -0.10 9.35
N GLU A 228 6.20 0.07 8.11
CA GLU A 228 5.52 -0.50 6.95
C GLU A 228 6.53 -1.22 6.06
N ASN A 229 6.04 -1.98 5.10
CA ASN A 229 6.87 -2.54 4.04
C ASN A 229 6.12 -2.67 2.72
N GLY A 230 6.89 -2.71 1.66
CA GLY A 230 6.39 -2.99 0.33
C GLY A 230 7.40 -3.75 -0.52
N VAL A 231 6.94 -4.17 -1.68
CA VAL A 231 7.77 -4.77 -2.72
C VAL A 231 7.57 -3.97 -3.99
N TRP A 232 8.62 -3.30 -4.42
CA TRP A 232 8.68 -2.67 -5.73
C TRP A 232 9.15 -3.68 -6.77
N MET A 233 8.51 -3.70 -7.94
CA MET A 233 8.75 -4.66 -9.01
C MET A 233 8.80 -3.94 -10.35
N HIS A 234 9.72 -4.36 -11.23
CA HIS A 234 9.83 -3.84 -12.58
C HIS A 234 10.18 -4.95 -13.58
N GLY A 235 9.42 -5.05 -14.67
CA GLY A 235 9.67 -5.97 -15.77
C GLY A 235 9.59 -7.46 -15.42
N CYS A 236 8.99 -7.83 -14.31
CA CYS A 236 8.80 -9.22 -13.87
C CYS A 236 7.40 -9.75 -14.19
N ASP A 237 7.27 -11.09 -14.29
CA ASP A 237 6.02 -11.74 -14.69
C ASP A 237 4.86 -11.50 -13.72
N ALA A 238 5.13 -11.31 -12.42
CA ALA A 238 4.11 -11.00 -11.42
C ALA A 238 3.31 -9.72 -11.71
N ILE A 239 3.86 -8.81 -12.53
CA ILE A 239 3.15 -7.58 -12.93
C ILE A 239 1.92 -7.90 -13.78
N ARG A 240 1.94 -8.99 -14.56
CA ARG A 240 0.77 -9.44 -15.33
C ARG A 240 -0.38 -9.87 -14.41
N ASP A 241 -0.05 -10.52 -13.29
CA ASP A 241 -1.05 -10.93 -12.30
C ASP A 241 -1.66 -9.71 -11.61
N ILE A 242 -0.84 -8.70 -11.31
CA ILE A 242 -1.30 -7.41 -10.74
C ILE A 242 -2.18 -6.67 -11.75
N GLU A 243 -1.83 -6.68 -13.03
CA GLU A 243 -2.64 -6.08 -14.10
C GLU A 243 -4.00 -6.79 -14.20
N ALA A 244 -4.01 -8.11 -14.23
CA ALA A 244 -5.24 -8.90 -14.25
C ALA A 244 -6.11 -8.66 -13.00
N ASP A 245 -5.48 -8.44 -11.83
CA ASP A 245 -6.18 -8.07 -10.60
C ASP A 245 -6.84 -6.68 -10.71
N PHE A 246 -6.18 -5.69 -11.30
CA PHE A 246 -6.76 -4.38 -11.58
C PHE A 246 -7.88 -4.45 -12.63
N ASP A 247 -7.79 -5.30 -13.64
CA ASP A 247 -8.85 -5.52 -14.62
C ASP A 247 -10.10 -6.09 -13.94
N LYS A 248 -9.92 -7.01 -13.00
CA LYS A 248 -11.02 -7.53 -12.19
C LYS A 248 -11.59 -6.47 -11.25
N LEU A 249 -10.73 -5.69 -10.58
CA LEU A 249 -11.18 -4.56 -9.77
C LEU A 249 -12.03 -3.57 -10.56
N LEU A 250 -11.65 -3.29 -11.81
CA LEU A 250 -12.41 -2.41 -12.68
C LEU A 250 -13.81 -2.95 -12.99
N GLN A 251 -13.94 -4.27 -13.22
CA GLN A 251 -15.23 -4.93 -13.46
C GLN A 251 -16.13 -4.93 -12.21
N ASP A 252 -15.52 -5.08 -11.03
CA ASP A 252 -16.20 -5.18 -9.74
C ASP A 252 -16.44 -3.80 -9.08
N SER A 253 -16.11 -2.68 -9.76
CA SER A 253 -16.19 -1.33 -9.19
C SER A 253 -17.10 -0.42 -9.98
N GLU A 254 -17.80 0.49 -9.28
CA GLU A 254 -18.56 1.59 -9.87
C GLU A 254 -17.66 2.79 -10.09
N GLU A 255 -17.66 3.36 -11.30
CA GLU A 255 -17.01 4.64 -11.53
C GLU A 255 -17.87 5.78 -10.97
N VAL A 256 -17.33 6.49 -9.99
CA VAL A 256 -18.03 7.60 -9.32
C VAL A 256 -17.50 8.98 -9.75
N THR A 257 -16.67 9.05 -10.77
CA THR A 257 -16.02 10.28 -11.26
C THR A 257 -17.02 11.40 -11.54
N ASP A 258 -18.08 11.13 -12.31
CA ASP A 258 -19.07 12.13 -12.68
C ASP A 258 -19.84 12.67 -11.48
N LYS A 259 -20.15 11.83 -10.51
CA LYS A 259 -20.81 12.20 -9.26
C LYS A 259 -20.03 13.28 -8.46
N TYR A 260 -18.73 13.31 -8.61
CA TYR A 260 -17.83 14.23 -7.91
C TYR A 260 -17.32 15.39 -8.77
N ARG A 261 -17.59 15.40 -10.08
CA ARG A 261 -17.17 16.45 -11.02
C ARG A 261 -17.89 17.78 -10.78
N ASP A 262 -19.20 17.76 -10.63
CA ASP A 262 -20.03 18.95 -10.58
C ASP A 262 -19.94 19.76 -9.27
N GLY A 263 -19.25 19.26 -8.28
CA GLY A 263 -18.98 19.97 -7.04
C GLY A 263 -20.22 20.45 -6.24
N ARG A 264 -21.43 20.06 -6.63
CA ARG A 264 -22.70 20.44 -6.00
C ARG A 264 -22.93 19.73 -4.66
N LYS A 265 -21.96 19.81 -3.75
CA LYS A 265 -22.19 19.36 -2.37
C LYS A 265 -22.83 20.48 -1.58
N ASN A 266 -23.77 20.12 -0.70
CA ASN A 266 -24.33 21.01 0.30
C ASN A 266 -23.19 21.68 1.06
N MET A 267 -23.27 22.99 1.29
CA MET A 267 -22.24 23.77 1.99
C MET A 267 -21.88 23.19 3.35
N ALA A 268 -22.83 22.62 4.07
CA ALA A 268 -22.60 21.94 5.34
C ALA A 268 -21.68 20.72 5.20
N VAL A 269 -21.84 19.91 4.14
CA VAL A 269 -20.96 18.76 3.84
C VAL A 269 -19.57 19.24 3.48
N ARG A 270 -19.42 20.35 2.75
CA ARG A 270 -18.10 20.93 2.43
C ARG A 270 -17.41 21.47 3.67
N GLY A 271 -18.14 22.17 4.55
CA GLY A 271 -17.61 22.64 5.83
C GLY A 271 -17.12 21.48 6.72
N TRP A 272 -17.92 20.42 6.84
CA TRP A 272 -17.53 19.20 7.55
C TRP A 272 -16.27 18.56 6.96
N GLN A 273 -16.19 18.44 5.64
CA GLN A 273 -15.02 17.90 4.96
C GLN A 273 -13.75 18.72 5.18
N CYS A 274 -13.87 20.05 5.23
CA CYS A 274 -12.74 20.94 5.56
C CYS A 274 -12.25 20.68 7.00
N ILE A 275 -13.17 20.59 7.97
CA ILE A 275 -12.81 20.28 9.36
C ILE A 275 -12.12 18.92 9.46
N MET A 276 -12.68 17.89 8.80
CA MET A 276 -12.11 16.55 8.81
C MET A 276 -10.71 16.50 8.18
N ARG A 277 -10.43 17.31 7.17
CA ARG A 277 -9.09 17.43 6.58
C ARG A 277 -8.07 18.08 7.52
N LEU A 278 -8.50 18.99 8.39
CA LEU A 278 -7.59 19.59 9.39
C LEU A 278 -7.12 18.58 10.42
N ILE A 279 -7.96 17.59 10.75
CA ILE A 279 -7.61 16.52 11.69
C ILE A 279 -7.08 15.25 11.00
N ALA A 280 -7.03 15.23 9.66
CA ALA A 280 -6.56 14.09 8.88
C ALA A 280 -5.16 13.57 9.29
N PRO A 281 -4.17 14.44 9.64
CA PRO A 281 -2.87 13.97 10.12
C PRO A 281 -2.93 13.24 11.48
N LEU A 282 -4.05 13.34 12.20
CA LEU A 282 -4.25 12.67 13.51
C LEU A 282 -5.04 11.35 13.38
N LEU A 283 -5.63 11.10 12.21
CA LEU A 283 -6.43 9.90 11.92
C LEU A 283 -5.54 8.80 11.34
#